data_dd022e5821df8df66180643833fd3d94
#
_entry.id   dd022e5821df8df66180643833fd3d94
#
_cell.length_a   1.000
_cell.length_b   1.000
_cell.length_c   1.000
_cell.angle_alpha   90.00
_cell.angle_beta   90.00
_cell.angle_gamma   90.00
#
_symmetry.space_group_name_H-M   'P 1'
#
loop_
_entity.id
_entity.type
_entity.pdbx_description
1 polymer ?
#
loop_
_entity_poly.entity_id
_entity_poly.type
_entity_poly.pdbx_seq_one_letter_code
_entity_poly.pdbx_strand_id
1 'polypeptide(L)'
;MADPTPTPPADGPPQPSEQVDLTHSAVAEESPPVPKLQQPWLSAGVVGIGAASFLADVGHEVPTALLPSLLNSLGASAAILGAIEGVADALAGTARLAGGAMSDDPARRRALAVGGYSSTAVLSSLIGAVTSVWQVAVLRGGAWAARGLRVPARNALLADIAPPEAYGRAYGFERAMDNLGAIGGPLLAIMLVGLVGVRSAIGLSVIPGLLAALAIVYAIRHTPKAEKRERQRIRLVIRPILAGSLGRLMVAIAAFEFGNVAVTLFILRATQLLEPGRPHTSAVQLALGLYVAYNVAATVVSVPAGRIGDRKGSTLVLASGIALFGASYVGFAIGGTTVLALAPAFLLSGVAIGCVETSQNAAVASVAPTELRGSAFGVFAGIQSFGNLAASAVAGILWTAISPATAFAYLAVWMVIALVALRGVRSRS
;
A
#
# COMPACT_ATOMS: atom_id res chain seq x y z
N MET A 1 93.40 -61.48 8.31
CA MET A 1 93.15 -61.19 9.70
C MET A 1 92.04 -60.13 9.78
N ALA A 2 90.84 -60.56 9.92
CA ALA A 2 89.66 -59.79 10.42
C ALA A 2 88.48 -60.74 10.42
N ASP A 3 87.89 -60.91 11.52
CA ASP A 3 86.84 -61.81 11.94
C ASP A 3 85.49 -61.51 11.27
N PRO A 4 84.67 -62.49 10.88
CA PRO A 4 83.31 -62.19 10.38
C PRO A 4 82.31 -62.13 11.54
N THR A 5 81.56 -61.05 11.63
CA THR A 5 80.42 -60.87 12.52
C THR A 5 79.16 -61.64 12.05
N PRO A 6 78.43 -62.27 12.95
CA PRO A 6 77.26 -63.11 12.60
C PRO A 6 76.03 -62.29 12.26
N THR A 7 75.25 -62.75 11.32
CA THR A 7 73.94 -62.30 10.89
C THR A 7 72.89 -62.66 11.95
N PRO A 8 71.95 -61.76 12.28
CA PRO A 8 70.81 -62.10 13.14
C PRO A 8 69.66 -62.76 12.31
N PRO A 9 68.79 -63.54 12.98
CA PRO A 9 67.73 -64.31 12.31
C PRO A 9 66.59 -63.51 11.82
N ALA A 10 65.91 -64.01 10.75
CA ALA A 10 64.74 -63.41 10.11
C ALA A 10 63.53 -63.40 11.04
N ASP A 11 62.98 -62.19 11.22
CA ASP A 11 61.75 -61.99 11.91
C ASP A 11 60.52 -62.47 11.09
N GLY A 12 59.64 -63.18 11.77
CA GLY A 12 58.37 -63.65 11.20
C GLY A 12 57.33 -62.47 10.99
N PRO A 13 56.22 -62.75 10.30
CA PRO A 13 55.25 -61.70 9.96
C PRO A 13 54.60 -61.05 11.20
N PRO A 14 54.38 -59.75 11.17
CA PRO A 14 53.78 -59.07 12.29
C PRO A 14 52.29 -59.44 12.50
N GLN A 15 51.93 -59.68 13.73
CA GLN A 15 50.53 -59.88 14.14
C GLN A 15 49.72 -58.61 13.93
N PRO A 16 48.39 -58.66 13.62
CA PRO A 16 47.56 -57.50 13.44
C PRO A 16 47.37 -56.79 14.78
N SER A 17 47.82 -55.57 14.87
CA SER A 17 47.56 -54.65 15.95
C SER A 17 46.06 -54.43 16.12
N GLU A 18 45.57 -54.66 17.30
CA GLU A 18 44.24 -54.33 17.78
C GLU A 18 43.94 -52.86 17.48
N GLN A 19 43.13 -52.63 16.44
CA GLN A 19 42.59 -51.28 16.19
C GLN A 19 41.59 -50.98 17.31
N VAL A 20 41.98 -50.14 18.20
CA VAL A 20 41.06 -49.48 19.16
C VAL A 20 40.14 -48.62 18.32
N ASP A 21 38.89 -49.07 18.20
CA ASP A 21 37.80 -48.39 17.53
C ASP A 21 37.39 -47.16 18.34
N LEU A 22 37.99 -45.98 18.03
CA LEU A 22 37.61 -44.67 18.56
C LEU A 22 36.42 -44.06 17.82
N THR A 23 35.42 -44.88 17.50
CA THR A 23 34.09 -44.35 17.10
C THR A 23 33.29 -44.01 18.37
N HIS A 24 33.81 -43.13 19.21
CA HIS A 24 32.93 -42.28 19.96
C HIS A 24 32.34 -41.26 19.01
N SER A 25 31.20 -41.59 18.40
CA SER A 25 30.23 -40.65 17.91
C SER A 25 30.03 -39.61 19.02
N ALA A 26 30.73 -38.48 18.91
CA ALA A 26 30.27 -37.24 19.49
C ALA A 26 28.90 -36.96 18.91
N VAL A 27 27.87 -37.48 19.55
CA VAL A 27 26.50 -36.92 19.37
C VAL A 27 26.67 -35.47 19.76
N ALA A 28 26.77 -34.64 18.71
CA ALA A 28 26.66 -33.21 18.88
C ALA A 28 25.29 -33.02 19.57
N GLU A 29 25.32 -32.76 20.89
CA GLU A 29 24.15 -32.28 21.62
C GLU A 29 23.70 -31.03 20.85
N GLU A 30 22.68 -31.18 19.98
CA GLU A 30 22.00 -30.08 19.35
C GLU A 30 21.48 -29.22 20.52
N SER A 31 22.17 -28.13 20.80
CA SER A 31 21.73 -27.16 21.75
C SER A 31 20.27 -26.85 21.45
N PRO A 32 19.35 -26.94 22.44
CA PRO A 32 17.95 -26.70 22.18
C PRO A 32 17.81 -25.33 21.48
N PRO A 33 16.98 -25.23 20.41
CA PRO A 33 16.86 -23.99 19.65
C PRO A 33 16.51 -22.89 20.63
N VAL A 34 17.41 -21.90 20.76
CA VAL A 34 17.19 -20.72 21.58
C VAL A 34 15.84 -20.17 21.18
N PRO A 35 14.86 -20.02 22.11
CA PRO A 35 13.55 -19.51 21.76
C PRO A 35 13.78 -18.16 21.08
N LYS A 36 13.47 -18.07 19.78
CA LYS A 36 13.45 -16.78 19.09
C LYS A 36 12.46 -15.94 19.87
N LEU A 37 12.96 -15.00 20.67
CA LEU A 37 12.13 -13.99 21.34
C LEU A 37 11.19 -13.47 20.25
N GLN A 38 9.90 -13.79 20.37
CA GLN A 38 8.90 -13.35 19.41
C GLN A 38 8.93 -11.84 19.44
N GLN A 39 9.58 -11.22 18.47
CA GLN A 39 9.60 -9.76 18.37
C GLN A 39 8.13 -9.30 18.25
N PRO A 40 7.70 -8.35 19.07
CA PRO A 40 6.35 -7.86 18.99
C PRO A 40 6.13 -7.31 17.58
N TRP A 41 5.06 -7.74 16.90
CA TRP A 41 4.74 -7.31 15.54
C TRP A 41 4.60 -5.78 15.45
N LEU A 42 4.14 -5.13 16.53
CA LEU A 42 4.05 -3.68 16.67
C LEU A 42 5.39 -3.15 17.21
N SER A 43 6.45 -3.34 16.42
CA SER A 43 7.77 -2.82 16.75
C SER A 43 7.85 -1.29 16.54
N ALA A 44 8.87 -0.65 17.10
CA ALA A 44 9.14 0.77 16.89
C ALA A 44 9.22 1.15 15.42
N GLY A 45 9.76 0.26 14.56
CA GLY A 45 9.79 0.45 13.11
C GLY A 45 8.41 0.45 12.48
N VAL A 46 7.53 -0.49 12.85
CA VAL A 46 6.14 -0.56 12.35
C VAL A 46 5.34 0.67 12.80
N VAL A 47 5.48 1.07 14.08
CA VAL A 47 4.85 2.30 14.60
C VAL A 47 5.34 3.53 13.85
N GLY A 48 6.64 3.62 13.59
CA GLY A 48 7.22 4.73 12.83
C GLY A 48 6.69 4.82 11.40
N ILE A 49 6.48 3.68 10.71
CA ILE A 49 5.88 3.68 9.36
C ILE A 49 4.41 4.09 9.43
N GLY A 50 3.62 3.57 10.38
CA GLY A 50 2.23 3.98 10.56
C GLY A 50 2.09 5.47 10.86
N ALA A 51 2.92 6.01 11.76
CA ALA A 51 2.96 7.44 12.04
C ALA A 51 3.36 8.27 10.80
N ALA A 52 4.30 7.78 9.99
CA ALA A 52 4.69 8.44 8.74
C ALA A 52 3.54 8.45 7.73
N SER A 53 2.75 7.37 7.61
CA SER A 53 1.56 7.31 6.76
C SER A 53 0.49 8.30 7.23
N PHE A 54 0.13 8.27 8.51
CA PHE A 54 -0.84 9.20 9.10
C PHE A 54 -0.46 10.66 8.86
N LEU A 55 0.75 11.05 9.28
CA LEU A 55 1.22 12.44 9.18
C LEU A 55 1.37 12.90 7.72
N ALA A 56 1.79 12.01 6.83
CA ALA A 56 1.90 12.33 5.42
C ALA A 56 0.54 12.57 4.78
N ASP A 57 -0.46 11.77 5.12
CA ASP A 57 -1.80 11.93 4.58
C ASP A 57 -2.48 13.15 5.17
N VAL A 58 -2.33 13.44 6.47
CA VAL A 58 -2.74 14.74 7.03
C VAL A 58 -2.09 15.90 6.25
N GLY A 59 -0.78 15.82 6.00
CA GLY A 59 -0.04 16.88 5.33
C GLY A 59 -0.44 17.08 3.87
N HIS A 60 -0.77 16.02 3.14
CA HIS A 60 -1.11 16.14 1.72
C HIS A 60 -2.61 16.38 1.47
N GLU A 61 -3.48 15.96 2.39
CA GLU A 61 -4.92 16.20 2.28
C GLU A 61 -5.29 17.69 2.50
N VAL A 62 -4.51 18.43 3.29
CA VAL A 62 -4.74 19.88 3.45
C VAL A 62 -4.65 20.62 2.10
N PRO A 63 -3.53 20.55 1.34
CA PRO A 63 -3.49 21.16 0.00
C PRO A 63 -4.53 20.56 -0.95
N THR A 64 -4.81 19.27 -0.91
CA THR A 64 -5.80 18.61 -1.77
C THR A 64 -7.20 19.17 -1.56
N ALA A 65 -7.64 19.32 -0.31
CA ALA A 65 -8.95 19.88 0.04
C ALA A 65 -9.07 21.37 -0.34
N LEU A 66 -7.98 22.12 -0.31
CA LEU A 66 -7.96 23.57 -0.56
C LEU A 66 -7.60 23.95 -1.99
N LEU A 67 -7.14 23.00 -2.81
CA LEU A 67 -6.71 23.24 -4.19
C LEU A 67 -7.80 23.86 -5.06
N PRO A 68 -9.07 23.40 -5.03
CA PRO A 68 -10.14 24.01 -5.82
C PRO A 68 -10.31 25.50 -5.49
N SER A 69 -10.30 25.86 -4.19
CA SER A 69 -10.44 27.23 -3.73
C SER A 69 -9.27 28.11 -4.18
N LEU A 70 -8.04 27.61 -4.07
CA LEU A 70 -6.85 28.32 -4.54
C LEU A 70 -6.89 28.53 -6.05
N LEU A 71 -7.18 27.49 -6.84
CA LEU A 71 -7.26 27.59 -8.31
C LEU A 71 -8.35 28.56 -8.78
N ASN A 72 -9.51 28.52 -8.12
CA ASN A 72 -10.57 29.49 -8.37
C ASN A 72 -10.10 30.93 -8.13
N SER A 73 -9.36 31.19 -7.06
CA SER A 73 -8.78 32.52 -6.77
C SER A 73 -7.73 32.97 -7.79
N LEU A 74 -7.13 32.02 -8.55
CA LEU A 74 -6.20 32.26 -9.66
C LEU A 74 -6.90 32.35 -11.02
N GLY A 75 -8.26 32.29 -11.05
CA GLY A 75 -9.05 32.35 -12.29
C GLY A 75 -9.08 31.05 -13.10
N ALA A 76 -8.68 29.92 -12.51
CA ALA A 76 -8.70 28.62 -13.21
C ALA A 76 -10.12 28.05 -13.25
N SER A 77 -10.46 27.43 -14.38
CA SER A 77 -11.73 26.69 -14.54
C SER A 77 -11.65 25.30 -13.88
N ALA A 78 -12.81 24.67 -13.64
CA ALA A 78 -12.90 23.30 -13.18
C ALA A 78 -12.20 22.30 -14.13
N ALA A 79 -12.21 22.57 -15.44
CA ALA A 79 -11.51 21.75 -16.43
C ALA A 79 -9.98 21.79 -16.23
N ILE A 80 -9.42 22.93 -15.87
CA ILE A 80 -8.00 23.09 -15.56
C ILE A 80 -7.64 22.31 -14.27
N LEU A 81 -8.48 22.38 -13.25
CA LEU A 81 -8.31 21.56 -12.03
C LEU A 81 -8.29 20.06 -12.39
N GLY A 82 -9.26 19.59 -13.17
CA GLY A 82 -9.32 18.19 -13.60
C GLY A 82 -8.10 17.77 -14.41
N ALA A 83 -7.59 18.64 -15.29
CA ALA A 83 -6.38 18.37 -16.06
C ALA A 83 -5.12 18.28 -15.16
N ILE A 84 -4.98 19.17 -14.18
CA ILE A 84 -3.86 19.15 -13.22
C ILE A 84 -3.88 17.85 -12.40
N GLU A 85 -5.03 17.46 -11.85
CA GLU A 85 -5.17 16.24 -11.07
C GLU A 85 -4.92 14.99 -11.95
N GLY A 86 -5.48 14.94 -13.15
CA GLY A 86 -5.28 13.80 -14.06
C GLY A 86 -3.82 13.62 -14.48
N VAL A 87 -3.09 14.70 -14.75
CA VAL A 87 -1.66 14.64 -15.06
C VAL A 87 -0.86 14.23 -13.82
N ALA A 88 -1.19 14.77 -12.65
CA ALA A 88 -0.52 14.42 -11.41
C ALA A 88 -0.69 12.92 -11.07
N ASP A 89 -1.88 12.36 -11.23
CA ASP A 89 -2.16 10.94 -11.00
C ASP A 89 -1.42 10.04 -12.02
N ALA A 90 -1.36 10.42 -13.28
CA ALA A 90 -0.60 9.71 -14.31
C ALA A 90 0.92 9.70 -13.98
N LEU A 91 1.46 10.84 -13.52
CA LEU A 91 2.85 10.93 -13.06
C LEU A 91 3.10 10.06 -11.83
N ALA A 92 2.16 10.03 -10.86
CA ALA A 92 2.27 9.15 -9.70
C ALA A 92 2.25 7.67 -10.11
N GLY A 93 1.36 7.28 -11.02
CA GLY A 93 1.26 5.90 -11.51
C GLY A 93 2.55 5.41 -12.17
N THR A 94 3.14 6.22 -13.06
CA THR A 94 4.43 5.90 -13.71
C THR A 94 5.59 5.92 -12.72
N ALA A 95 5.60 6.87 -11.78
CA ALA A 95 6.62 6.97 -10.74
C ALA A 95 6.59 5.75 -9.78
N ARG A 96 5.43 5.14 -9.53
CA ARG A 96 5.32 3.89 -8.73
C ARG A 96 6.12 2.74 -9.35
N LEU A 97 6.06 2.57 -10.68
CA LEU A 97 6.84 1.54 -11.38
C LEU A 97 8.35 1.80 -11.25
N ALA A 98 8.78 3.04 -11.48
CA ALA A 98 10.19 3.43 -11.33
C ALA A 98 10.67 3.29 -9.87
N GLY A 99 9.88 3.77 -8.91
CA GLY A 99 10.14 3.66 -7.47
C GLY A 99 10.27 2.21 -7.02
N GLY A 100 9.46 1.32 -7.59
CA GLY A 100 9.54 -0.12 -7.35
C GLY A 100 10.89 -0.69 -7.75
N ALA A 101 11.30 -0.48 -9.01
CA ALA A 101 12.58 -0.95 -9.53
C ALA A 101 13.79 -0.37 -8.77
N MET A 102 13.72 0.89 -8.34
CA MET A 102 14.77 1.51 -7.54
C MET A 102 14.80 0.98 -6.10
N SER A 103 13.68 0.51 -5.59
CA SER A 103 13.51 0.03 -4.21
C SER A 103 13.95 -1.42 -4.00
N ASP A 104 14.36 -2.14 -5.05
CA ASP A 104 14.96 -3.47 -4.91
C ASP A 104 16.33 -3.39 -4.20
N ASP A 105 17.05 -2.30 -4.34
CA ASP A 105 18.24 -1.99 -3.55
C ASP A 105 17.85 -1.44 -2.16
N PRO A 106 18.19 -2.13 -1.05
CA PRO A 106 17.82 -1.70 0.31
C PRO A 106 18.35 -0.31 0.69
N ALA A 107 19.50 0.09 0.18
CA ALA A 107 20.07 1.41 0.45
C ALA A 107 19.28 2.52 -0.26
N ARG A 108 18.93 2.30 -1.53
CA ARG A 108 18.09 3.22 -2.30
C ARG A 108 16.67 3.28 -1.77
N ARG A 109 16.11 2.14 -1.33
CA ARG A 109 14.78 2.04 -0.69
C ARG A 109 14.63 3.03 0.45
N ARG A 110 15.63 3.09 1.35
CA ARG A 110 15.64 4.03 2.48
C ARG A 110 15.72 5.49 2.00
N ALA A 111 16.58 5.77 1.04
CA ALA A 111 16.72 7.13 0.48
C ALA A 111 15.45 7.58 -0.24
N LEU A 112 14.80 6.69 -1.01
CA LEU A 112 13.52 6.97 -1.68
C LEU A 112 12.39 7.22 -0.70
N ALA A 113 12.34 6.45 0.40
CA ALA A 113 11.35 6.69 1.44
C ALA A 113 11.54 8.09 2.03
N VAL A 114 12.72 8.41 2.57
CA VAL A 114 12.99 9.73 3.19
C VAL A 114 12.82 10.87 2.18
N GLY A 115 13.45 10.75 1.01
CA GLY A 115 13.38 11.78 -0.04
C GLY A 115 11.96 12.00 -0.54
N GLY A 116 11.19 10.92 -0.74
CA GLY A 116 9.81 11.01 -1.20
C GLY A 116 8.89 11.69 -0.18
N TYR A 117 9.02 11.37 1.13
CA TYR A 117 8.26 12.05 2.18
C TYR A 117 8.60 13.54 2.24
N SER A 118 9.90 13.88 2.27
CA SER A 118 10.37 15.27 2.34
C SER A 118 9.97 16.08 1.09
N SER A 119 10.17 15.52 -0.11
CA SER A 119 9.81 16.19 -1.36
C SER A 119 8.30 16.41 -1.48
N THR A 120 7.48 15.42 -1.14
CA THR A 120 6.02 15.57 -1.14
C THR A 120 5.60 16.69 -0.19
N ALA A 121 6.16 16.74 1.03
CA ALA A 121 5.85 17.76 2.03
C ALA A 121 6.17 19.18 1.52
N VAL A 122 7.39 19.37 1.02
CA VAL A 122 7.85 20.67 0.55
C VAL A 122 7.09 21.11 -0.70
N LEU A 123 6.99 20.26 -1.72
CA LEU A 123 6.32 20.63 -2.98
C LEU A 123 4.82 20.91 -2.78
N SER A 124 4.14 20.13 -1.93
CA SER A 124 2.71 20.36 -1.64
C SER A 124 2.51 21.67 -0.87
N SER A 125 3.36 21.99 0.09
CA SER A 125 3.26 23.23 0.87
C SER A 125 3.58 24.49 0.05
N LEU A 126 4.54 24.41 -0.87
CA LEU A 126 4.90 25.51 -1.77
C LEU A 126 3.74 25.94 -2.67
N ILE A 127 2.73 25.09 -2.89
CA ILE A 127 1.48 25.45 -3.58
C ILE A 127 0.79 26.66 -2.91
N GLY A 128 0.94 26.83 -1.60
CA GLY A 128 0.40 28.03 -0.90
C GLY A 128 1.03 29.37 -1.32
N ALA A 129 2.24 29.35 -1.84
CA ALA A 129 3.00 30.55 -2.23
C ALA A 129 2.87 30.93 -3.72
N VAL A 130 2.21 30.11 -4.55
CA VAL A 130 2.13 30.32 -6.01
C VAL A 130 1.26 31.51 -6.38
N THR A 131 1.58 32.12 -7.51
CA THR A 131 0.85 33.27 -8.09
C THR A 131 0.17 32.95 -9.42
N SER A 132 0.44 31.74 -9.99
CA SER A 132 -0.08 31.34 -11.30
C SER A 132 -0.44 29.85 -11.36
N VAL A 133 -1.39 29.50 -12.23
CA VAL A 133 -1.91 28.15 -12.39
C VAL A 133 -0.85 27.14 -12.82
N TRP A 134 0.08 27.51 -13.72
CA TRP A 134 1.12 26.59 -14.17
C TRP A 134 2.08 26.18 -13.04
N GLN A 135 2.35 27.08 -12.08
CA GLN A 135 3.15 26.74 -10.88
C GLN A 135 2.44 25.69 -10.04
N VAL A 136 1.11 25.79 -9.88
CA VAL A 136 0.31 24.75 -9.22
C VAL A 136 0.50 23.41 -9.92
N ALA A 137 0.38 23.38 -11.25
CA ALA A 137 0.51 22.15 -12.04
C ALA A 137 1.88 21.49 -11.86
N VAL A 138 2.97 22.28 -11.91
CA VAL A 138 4.33 21.77 -11.73
C VAL A 138 4.54 21.23 -10.31
N LEU A 139 4.15 21.98 -9.27
CA LEU A 139 4.33 21.56 -7.89
C LEU A 139 3.46 20.34 -7.54
N ARG A 140 2.21 20.32 -8.01
CA ARG A 140 1.30 19.19 -7.82
C ARG A 140 1.83 17.93 -8.51
N GLY A 141 2.23 18.04 -9.78
CA GLY A 141 2.82 16.94 -10.53
C GLY A 141 4.10 16.41 -9.87
N GLY A 142 4.99 17.30 -9.43
CA GLY A 142 6.21 16.94 -8.72
C GLY A 142 5.94 16.25 -7.37
N ALA A 143 4.98 16.74 -6.58
CA ALA A 143 4.58 16.16 -5.31
C ALA A 143 4.01 14.74 -5.50
N TRP A 144 3.16 14.55 -6.51
CA TRP A 144 2.56 13.26 -6.85
C TRP A 144 3.59 12.26 -7.38
N ALA A 145 4.53 12.71 -8.23
CA ALA A 145 5.66 11.87 -8.66
C ALA A 145 6.52 11.43 -7.46
N ALA A 146 6.85 12.34 -6.54
CA ALA A 146 7.57 12.00 -5.31
C ALA A 146 6.80 11.00 -4.43
N ARG A 147 5.48 11.17 -4.29
CA ARG A 147 4.60 10.20 -3.62
C ARG A 147 4.63 8.84 -4.32
N GLY A 148 4.57 8.83 -5.66
CA GLY A 148 4.66 7.62 -6.46
C GLY A 148 5.95 6.83 -6.21
N LEU A 149 7.09 7.51 -6.19
CA LEU A 149 8.40 6.89 -5.93
C LEU A 149 8.48 6.28 -4.52
N ARG A 150 7.91 6.93 -3.50
CA ARG A 150 8.03 6.50 -2.09
C ARG A 150 7.15 5.32 -1.72
N VAL A 151 5.96 5.16 -2.35
CA VAL A 151 4.97 4.15 -1.94
C VAL A 151 5.50 2.72 -2.01
N PRO A 152 6.11 2.25 -3.12
CA PRO A 152 6.72 0.92 -3.17
C PRO A 152 7.88 0.77 -2.17
N ALA A 153 8.68 1.83 -1.99
CA ALA A 153 9.79 1.85 -1.04
C ALA A 153 9.31 1.67 0.41
N ARG A 154 8.26 2.39 0.81
CA ARG A 154 7.64 2.27 2.13
C ARG A 154 7.07 0.87 2.35
N ASN A 155 6.32 0.34 1.38
CA ASN A 155 5.71 -0.97 1.49
C ASN A 155 6.76 -2.09 1.60
N ALA A 156 7.82 -2.02 0.78
CA ALA A 156 8.93 -2.96 0.89
C ALA A 156 9.69 -2.83 2.22
N LEU A 157 9.86 -1.59 2.74
CA LEU A 157 10.48 -1.36 4.04
C LEU A 157 9.64 -1.94 5.19
N LEU A 158 8.30 -1.83 5.11
CA LEU A 158 7.41 -2.45 6.12
C LEU A 158 7.55 -3.97 6.12
N ALA A 159 7.67 -4.60 4.93
CA ALA A 159 7.93 -6.04 4.83
C ALA A 159 9.31 -6.47 5.36
N ASP A 160 10.31 -5.57 5.36
CA ASP A 160 11.62 -5.84 5.95
C ASP A 160 11.62 -5.76 7.49
N ILE A 161 10.70 -4.97 8.06
CA ILE A 161 10.61 -4.69 9.51
C ILE A 161 9.67 -5.67 10.20
N ALA A 162 8.52 -5.94 9.59
CA ALA A 162 7.51 -6.80 10.17
C ALA A 162 7.90 -8.28 10.05
N PRO A 163 7.64 -9.11 11.08
CA PRO A 163 7.81 -10.55 10.95
C PRO A 163 6.80 -11.12 9.93
N PRO A 164 7.19 -12.13 9.12
CA PRO A 164 6.33 -12.68 8.08
C PRO A 164 4.95 -13.15 8.57
N GLU A 165 4.88 -13.66 9.81
CA GLU A 165 3.67 -14.17 10.47
C GLU A 165 2.71 -13.03 10.87
N ALA A 166 3.12 -11.77 10.69
CA ALA A 166 2.37 -10.59 11.09
C ALA A 166 2.25 -9.54 9.97
N TYR A 167 2.52 -9.91 8.72
CA TYR A 167 2.36 -8.98 7.59
C TYR A 167 0.95 -8.41 7.52
N GLY A 168 -0.08 -9.24 7.75
CA GLY A 168 -1.47 -8.78 7.76
C GLY A 168 -1.70 -7.66 8.78
N ARG A 169 -1.28 -7.88 10.04
CA ARG A 169 -1.43 -6.87 11.12
C ARG A 169 -0.61 -5.62 10.85
N ALA A 170 0.60 -5.75 10.33
CA ALA A 170 1.49 -4.62 10.06
C ALA A 170 0.91 -3.73 8.93
N TYR A 171 0.49 -4.32 7.82
CA TYR A 171 -0.16 -3.58 6.73
C TYR A 171 -1.54 -3.07 7.12
N GLY A 172 -2.30 -3.83 7.91
CA GLY A 172 -3.58 -3.38 8.46
C GLY A 172 -3.43 -2.15 9.36
N PHE A 173 -2.40 -2.11 10.20
CA PHE A 173 -2.08 -0.96 11.03
C PHE A 173 -1.67 0.26 10.17
N GLU A 174 -0.81 0.03 9.16
CA GLU A 174 -0.38 1.09 8.25
C GLU A 174 -1.59 1.66 7.47
N ARG A 175 -2.49 0.81 6.97
CA ARG A 175 -3.73 1.26 6.31
C ARG A 175 -4.68 2.00 7.24
N ALA A 176 -4.85 1.54 8.48
CA ALA A 176 -5.65 2.25 9.46
C ALA A 176 -5.10 3.66 9.73
N MET A 177 -3.78 3.80 9.85
CA MET A 177 -3.12 5.10 10.04
C MET A 177 -3.27 6.01 8.81
N ASP A 178 -3.16 5.47 7.60
CA ASP A 178 -3.37 6.16 6.32
C ASP A 178 -4.82 6.72 6.25
N ASN A 179 -5.83 5.86 6.50
CA ASN A 179 -7.24 6.27 6.51
C ASN A 179 -7.56 7.32 7.60
N LEU A 180 -6.94 7.21 8.78
CA LEU A 180 -7.07 8.24 9.82
C LEU A 180 -6.48 9.58 9.36
N GLY A 181 -5.38 9.55 8.62
CA GLY A 181 -4.79 10.74 8.01
C GLY A 181 -5.71 11.38 6.97
N ALA A 182 -6.36 10.56 6.15
CA ALA A 182 -7.34 11.02 5.15
C ALA A 182 -8.58 11.68 5.80
N ILE A 183 -8.94 11.30 7.03
CA ILE A 183 -9.97 12.00 7.81
C ILE A 183 -9.41 13.26 8.46
N GLY A 184 -8.24 13.15 9.08
CA GLY A 184 -7.63 14.23 9.86
C GLY A 184 -7.19 15.43 9.01
N GLY A 185 -6.75 15.19 7.76
CA GLY A 185 -6.27 16.25 6.87
C GLY A 185 -7.34 17.29 6.52
N PRO A 186 -8.51 16.91 5.98
CA PRO A 186 -9.60 17.83 5.71
C PRO A 186 -10.10 18.57 6.98
N LEU A 187 -10.15 17.90 8.13
CA LEU A 187 -10.51 18.55 9.40
C LEU A 187 -9.49 19.63 9.79
N LEU A 188 -8.20 19.31 9.65
CA LEU A 188 -7.12 20.28 9.86
C LEU A 188 -7.22 21.44 8.86
N ALA A 189 -7.55 21.15 7.59
CA ALA A 189 -7.72 22.18 6.56
C ALA A 189 -8.85 23.17 6.95
N ILE A 190 -10.00 22.67 7.37
CA ILE A 190 -11.13 23.50 7.81
C ILE A 190 -10.72 24.41 8.97
N MET A 191 -10.06 23.85 9.97
CA MET A 191 -9.57 24.61 11.13
C MET A 191 -8.57 25.69 10.72
N LEU A 192 -7.57 25.34 9.91
CA LEU A 192 -6.52 26.29 9.49
C LEU A 192 -7.06 27.39 8.58
N VAL A 193 -7.99 27.10 7.69
CA VAL A 193 -8.59 28.11 6.80
C VAL A 193 -9.29 29.20 7.62
N GLY A 194 -10.01 28.80 8.68
CA GLY A 194 -10.68 29.75 9.57
C GLY A 194 -9.73 30.65 10.36
N LEU A 195 -8.52 30.18 10.63
CA LEU A 195 -7.51 30.89 11.44
C LEU A 195 -6.56 31.75 10.59
N VAL A 196 -6.07 31.21 9.48
CA VAL A 196 -4.95 31.81 8.74
C VAL A 196 -5.21 31.96 7.23
N GLY A 197 -6.36 31.54 6.73
CA GLY A 197 -6.73 31.59 5.32
C GLY A 197 -6.12 30.47 4.47
N VAL A 198 -6.59 30.34 3.21
CA VAL A 198 -6.31 29.21 2.32
C VAL A 198 -4.81 29.05 2.04
N ARG A 199 -4.13 30.11 1.64
CA ARG A 199 -2.69 30.04 1.24
C ARG A 199 -1.79 29.65 2.40
N SER A 200 -1.99 30.27 3.56
CA SER A 200 -1.22 29.97 4.77
C SER A 200 -1.51 28.56 5.29
N ALA A 201 -2.77 28.10 5.22
CA ALA A 201 -3.15 26.75 5.58
C ALA A 201 -2.41 25.71 4.71
N ILE A 202 -2.35 25.92 3.39
CA ILE A 202 -1.56 25.07 2.48
C ILE A 202 -0.06 25.12 2.86
N GLY A 203 0.49 26.30 3.13
CA GLY A 203 1.88 26.46 3.57
C GLY A 203 2.19 25.69 4.86
N LEU A 204 1.32 25.76 5.84
CA LEU A 204 1.46 25.07 7.14
C LEU A 204 1.38 23.54 7.04
N SER A 205 0.85 22.99 5.95
CA SER A 205 0.85 21.54 5.70
C SER A 205 2.26 20.93 5.65
N VAL A 206 3.29 21.76 5.50
CA VAL A 206 4.70 21.34 5.61
C VAL A 206 5.00 20.71 6.96
N ILE A 207 4.36 21.16 8.03
CA ILE A 207 4.62 20.68 9.40
C ILE A 207 4.30 19.19 9.54
N PRO A 208 3.06 18.71 9.34
CA PRO A 208 2.77 17.28 9.38
C PRO A 208 3.58 16.51 8.31
N GLY A 209 3.79 17.07 7.12
CA GLY A 209 4.59 16.42 6.08
C GLY A 209 6.06 16.19 6.47
N LEU A 210 6.73 17.15 7.10
CA LEU A 210 8.10 16.97 7.61
C LEU A 210 8.14 16.07 8.84
N LEU A 211 7.15 16.12 9.71
CA LEU A 211 7.00 15.15 10.80
C LEU A 211 6.87 13.72 10.27
N ALA A 212 6.18 13.52 9.13
CA ALA A 212 6.15 12.23 8.46
C ALA A 212 7.54 11.78 7.98
N ALA A 213 8.34 12.70 7.43
CA ALA A 213 9.73 12.42 7.05
C ALA A 213 10.60 12.06 8.27
N LEU A 214 10.40 12.69 9.42
CA LEU A 214 11.07 12.34 10.67
C LEU A 214 10.61 10.96 11.18
N ALA A 215 9.32 10.65 11.09
CA ALA A 215 8.78 9.36 11.50
C ALA A 215 9.36 8.20 10.65
N ILE A 216 9.52 8.39 9.33
CA ILE A 216 10.15 7.37 8.49
C ILE A 216 11.65 7.22 8.79
N VAL A 217 12.36 8.30 9.11
CA VAL A 217 13.76 8.24 9.57
C VAL A 217 13.85 7.46 10.89
N TYR A 218 12.91 7.71 11.82
CA TYR A 218 12.81 6.96 13.07
C TYR A 218 12.59 5.46 12.81
N ALA A 219 11.66 5.11 11.94
CA ALA A 219 11.41 3.73 11.55
C ALA A 219 12.67 3.06 10.99
N ILE A 220 13.38 3.73 10.08
CA ILE A 220 14.60 3.23 9.45
C ILE A 220 15.73 2.99 10.49
N ARG A 221 15.86 3.86 11.48
CA ARG A 221 16.87 3.71 12.55
C ARG A 221 16.64 2.49 13.44
N HIS A 222 15.37 2.09 13.60
CA HIS A 222 14.96 0.92 14.38
C HIS A 222 14.81 -0.35 13.54
N THR A 223 15.23 -0.31 12.28
CA THR A 223 15.24 -1.46 11.36
C THR A 223 16.61 -2.12 11.37
N PRO A 224 16.70 -3.46 11.38
CA PRO A 224 17.96 -4.15 11.23
C PRO A 224 18.73 -3.63 9.99
N LYS A 225 20.03 -3.45 10.14
CA LYS A 225 20.86 -3.04 9.01
C LYS A 225 20.80 -4.14 7.95
N ALA A 226 20.31 -3.80 6.77
CA ALA A 226 20.41 -4.71 5.62
C ALA A 226 21.88 -5.02 5.34
N GLU A 227 22.18 -6.29 5.07
CA GLU A 227 23.51 -6.67 4.58
C GLU A 227 23.87 -5.83 3.36
N LYS A 228 25.15 -5.41 3.30
CA LYS A 228 25.67 -4.70 2.14
C LYS A 228 25.61 -5.62 0.92
N ARG A 229 24.60 -5.45 0.09
CA ARG A 229 24.57 -6.07 -1.25
C ARG A 229 25.30 -5.17 -2.25
N GLU A 230 25.94 -5.78 -3.23
CA GLU A 230 26.49 -5.03 -4.36
C GLU A 230 25.39 -4.22 -5.04
N ARG A 231 25.73 -2.97 -5.43
CA ARG A 231 24.80 -2.08 -6.12
C ARG A 231 24.30 -2.73 -7.40
N GLN A 232 23.09 -3.22 -7.40
CA GLN A 232 22.44 -3.75 -8.59
C GLN A 232 22.07 -2.63 -9.56
N ARG A 233 22.20 -2.90 -10.86
CA ARG A 233 21.69 -1.99 -11.90
C ARG A 233 20.18 -1.92 -11.78
N ILE A 234 19.64 -0.69 -11.85
CA ILE A 234 18.20 -0.46 -11.86
C ILE A 234 17.62 -1.13 -13.11
N ARG A 235 16.81 -2.16 -12.92
CA ARG A 235 16.10 -2.85 -14.01
C ARG A 235 14.68 -3.09 -13.53
N LEU A 236 13.70 -2.66 -14.30
CA LEU A 236 12.31 -3.05 -14.07
C LEU A 236 12.16 -4.51 -14.53
N VAL A 237 12.07 -5.41 -13.57
CA VAL A 237 12.01 -6.85 -13.81
C VAL A 237 10.56 -7.31 -13.72
N ILE A 238 9.82 -7.23 -14.84
CA ILE A 238 8.39 -7.55 -14.90
C ILE A 238 8.15 -9.06 -15.03
N ARG A 239 8.90 -9.76 -15.88
CA ARG A 239 8.66 -11.19 -16.17
C ARG A 239 8.58 -12.11 -14.94
N PRO A 240 9.53 -12.11 -13.99
CA PRO A 240 9.44 -12.94 -12.79
C PRO A 240 8.26 -12.56 -11.88
N ILE A 241 7.85 -11.28 -11.87
CA ILE A 241 6.73 -10.78 -11.06
C ILE A 241 5.40 -11.28 -11.62
N LEU A 242 5.27 -11.36 -12.94
CA LEU A 242 4.07 -11.87 -13.62
C LEU A 242 4.07 -13.40 -13.79
N ALA A 243 5.06 -14.11 -13.23
CA ALA A 243 5.16 -15.55 -13.29
C ALA A 243 4.70 -16.22 -11.98
N GLY A 244 4.37 -17.51 -12.06
CA GLY A 244 4.10 -18.34 -10.89
C GLY A 244 2.91 -17.87 -10.03
N SER A 245 3.05 -18.01 -8.72
CA SER A 245 2.00 -17.63 -7.74
C SER A 245 1.80 -16.11 -7.64
N LEU A 246 2.90 -15.34 -7.71
CA LEU A 246 2.85 -13.88 -7.69
C LEU A 246 2.12 -13.34 -8.93
N GLY A 247 2.38 -13.89 -10.11
CA GLY A 247 1.69 -13.50 -11.35
C GLY A 247 0.18 -13.76 -11.29
N ARG A 248 -0.23 -14.93 -10.77
CA ARG A 248 -1.67 -15.20 -10.58
C ARG A 248 -2.31 -14.24 -9.59
N LEU A 249 -1.61 -13.91 -8.51
CA LEU A 249 -2.07 -12.90 -7.55
C LEU A 249 -2.22 -11.52 -8.24
N MET A 250 -1.25 -11.10 -9.04
CA MET A 250 -1.30 -9.82 -9.78
C MET A 250 -2.48 -9.78 -10.77
N VAL A 251 -2.80 -10.90 -11.44
CA VAL A 251 -3.98 -11.00 -12.32
C VAL A 251 -5.28 -10.84 -11.53
N ALA A 252 -5.40 -11.48 -10.37
CA ALA A 252 -6.59 -11.34 -9.52
C ALA A 252 -6.73 -9.90 -8.98
N ILE A 253 -5.61 -9.28 -8.58
CA ILE A 253 -5.58 -7.87 -8.18
C ILE A 253 -5.96 -6.97 -9.35
N ALA A 254 -5.42 -7.17 -10.54
CA ALA A 254 -5.76 -6.38 -11.72
C ALA A 254 -7.27 -6.47 -12.03
N ALA A 255 -7.86 -7.66 -11.98
CA ALA A 255 -9.29 -7.83 -12.16
C ALA A 255 -10.10 -7.05 -11.12
N PHE A 256 -9.66 -7.04 -9.86
CA PHE A 256 -10.29 -6.20 -8.83
C PHE A 256 -10.16 -4.71 -9.15
N GLU A 257 -8.98 -4.24 -9.51
CA GLU A 257 -8.72 -2.81 -9.75
C GLU A 257 -9.46 -2.27 -10.99
N PHE A 258 -9.74 -3.11 -12.00
CA PHE A 258 -10.64 -2.76 -13.11
C PHE A 258 -12.10 -2.61 -12.67
N GLY A 259 -12.47 -3.08 -11.51
CA GLY A 259 -13.76 -2.85 -10.85
C GLY A 259 -13.69 -1.89 -9.67
N ASN A 260 -12.51 -1.43 -9.27
CA ASN A 260 -12.30 -0.54 -8.12
C ASN A 260 -12.40 0.92 -8.57
N VAL A 261 -13.58 1.48 -8.47
CA VAL A 261 -13.87 2.84 -8.92
C VAL A 261 -13.51 3.88 -7.85
N ALA A 262 -13.18 5.10 -8.30
CA ALA A 262 -12.95 6.22 -7.41
C ALA A 262 -14.18 6.51 -6.53
N VAL A 263 -13.96 6.70 -5.24
CA VAL A 263 -15.01 6.93 -4.24
C VAL A 263 -15.87 8.16 -4.51
N THR A 264 -15.38 9.09 -5.32
CA THR A 264 -16.13 10.26 -5.80
C THR A 264 -17.42 9.87 -6.54
N LEU A 265 -17.43 8.70 -7.23
CA LEU A 265 -18.65 8.20 -7.87
C LEU A 265 -19.67 7.67 -6.84
N PHE A 266 -19.26 7.17 -5.68
CA PHE A 266 -20.18 6.84 -4.58
C PHE A 266 -20.83 8.11 -4.02
N ILE A 267 -20.01 9.15 -3.79
CA ILE A 267 -20.50 10.45 -3.29
C ILE A 267 -21.47 11.06 -4.30
N LEU A 268 -21.14 11.05 -5.60
CA LEU A 268 -22.00 11.54 -6.67
C LEU A 268 -23.34 10.77 -6.68
N ARG A 269 -23.29 9.43 -6.61
CA ARG A 269 -24.49 8.59 -6.58
C ARG A 269 -25.38 8.91 -5.38
N ALA A 270 -24.78 9.00 -4.18
CA ALA A 270 -25.50 9.33 -2.97
C ALA A 270 -26.14 10.73 -3.06
N THR A 271 -25.40 11.72 -3.57
CA THR A 271 -25.93 13.08 -3.76
C THR A 271 -27.16 13.07 -4.65
N GLN A 272 -27.08 12.43 -5.82
CA GLN A 272 -28.20 12.33 -6.76
C GLN A 272 -29.44 11.64 -6.17
N LEU A 273 -29.22 10.58 -5.36
CA LEU A 273 -30.31 9.83 -4.72
C LEU A 273 -30.93 10.56 -3.54
N LEU A 274 -30.17 11.40 -2.86
CA LEU A 274 -30.61 12.16 -1.68
C LEU A 274 -31.20 13.54 -2.04
N GLU A 275 -30.96 14.05 -3.25
CA GLU A 275 -31.38 15.36 -3.71
C GLU A 275 -32.90 15.53 -3.83
N PRO A 276 -33.71 14.51 -4.25
CA PRO A 276 -35.16 14.68 -4.37
C PRO A 276 -35.79 15.13 -3.04
N GLY A 277 -36.43 16.32 -3.07
CA GLY A 277 -37.08 16.93 -1.92
C GLY A 277 -36.15 17.60 -0.88
N ARG A 278 -34.85 17.80 -1.23
CA ARG A 278 -33.87 18.49 -0.37
C ARG A 278 -33.06 19.52 -1.14
N PRO A 279 -32.54 20.56 -0.49
CA PRO A 279 -31.54 21.45 -1.09
C PRO A 279 -30.29 20.66 -1.48
N HIS A 280 -29.69 20.99 -2.64
CA HIS A 280 -28.47 20.32 -3.14
C HIS A 280 -27.34 20.29 -2.10
N THR A 281 -27.12 21.39 -1.38
CA THR A 281 -26.10 21.48 -0.33
C THR A 281 -26.32 20.45 0.78
N SER A 282 -27.58 20.24 1.21
CA SER A 282 -27.92 19.22 2.20
C SER A 282 -27.67 17.80 1.69
N ALA A 283 -27.99 17.51 0.42
CA ALA A 283 -27.72 16.21 -0.17
C ALA A 283 -26.21 15.92 -0.23
N VAL A 284 -25.40 16.90 -0.61
CA VAL A 284 -23.93 16.81 -0.61
C VAL A 284 -23.40 16.58 0.81
N GLN A 285 -23.88 17.33 1.80
CA GLN A 285 -23.44 17.15 3.20
C GLN A 285 -23.73 15.74 3.74
N LEU A 286 -24.91 15.20 3.43
CA LEU A 286 -25.28 13.84 3.83
C LEU A 286 -24.43 12.78 3.11
N ALA A 287 -24.15 12.95 1.82
CA ALA A 287 -23.28 12.07 1.04
C ALA A 287 -21.85 12.08 1.60
N LEU A 288 -21.33 13.26 1.97
CA LEU A 288 -20.03 13.39 2.63
C LEU A 288 -20.02 12.73 4.03
N GLY A 289 -21.11 12.82 4.78
CA GLY A 289 -21.26 12.10 6.05
C GLY A 289 -21.18 10.57 5.86
N LEU A 290 -21.82 10.04 4.81
CA LEU A 290 -21.71 8.63 4.44
C LEU A 290 -20.28 8.25 4.02
N TYR A 291 -19.57 9.12 3.32
CA TYR A 291 -18.16 8.92 3.01
C TYR A 291 -17.26 8.91 4.24
N VAL A 292 -17.53 9.75 5.24
CA VAL A 292 -16.83 9.66 6.53
C VAL A 292 -17.08 8.30 7.19
N ALA A 293 -18.33 7.82 7.19
CA ALA A 293 -18.65 6.51 7.73
C ALA A 293 -17.92 5.36 7.00
N TYR A 294 -17.75 5.45 5.67
CA TYR A 294 -16.91 4.56 4.86
C TYR A 294 -15.46 4.53 5.37
N ASN A 295 -14.82 5.70 5.55
CA ASN A 295 -13.43 5.78 6.03
C ASN A 295 -13.27 5.26 7.46
N VAL A 296 -14.24 5.53 8.33
CA VAL A 296 -14.25 4.98 9.70
C VAL A 296 -14.34 3.46 9.65
N ALA A 297 -15.24 2.90 8.84
CA ALA A 297 -15.36 1.45 8.69
C ALA A 297 -14.06 0.82 8.14
N ALA A 298 -13.44 1.44 7.13
CA ALA A 298 -12.15 1.01 6.59
C ALA A 298 -11.04 1.01 7.66
N THR A 299 -10.95 2.09 8.44
CA THR A 299 -9.98 2.22 9.53
C THR A 299 -10.15 1.12 10.58
N VAL A 300 -11.38 0.93 11.07
CA VAL A 300 -11.69 -0.01 12.15
C VAL A 300 -11.42 -1.45 11.73
N VAL A 301 -11.72 -1.81 10.48
CA VAL A 301 -11.58 -3.19 10.01
C VAL A 301 -10.15 -3.56 9.61
N SER A 302 -9.29 -2.61 9.25
CA SER A 302 -7.97 -2.89 8.67
C SER A 302 -7.09 -3.79 9.56
N VAL A 303 -6.95 -3.51 10.86
CA VAL A 303 -6.16 -4.33 11.79
C VAL A 303 -6.80 -5.69 12.06
N PRO A 304 -8.12 -5.80 12.36
CA PRO A 304 -8.81 -7.08 12.47
C PRO A 304 -8.70 -7.94 11.20
N ALA A 305 -8.88 -7.36 10.01
CA ALA A 305 -8.71 -8.03 8.73
C ALA A 305 -7.29 -8.59 8.57
N GLY A 306 -6.29 -7.79 8.91
CA GLY A 306 -4.89 -8.21 8.94
C GLY A 306 -4.66 -9.40 9.87
N ARG A 307 -5.22 -9.36 11.10
CA ARG A 307 -5.12 -10.46 12.06
C ARG A 307 -5.77 -11.76 11.55
N ILE A 308 -6.91 -11.65 10.87
CA ILE A 308 -7.56 -12.79 10.24
C ILE A 308 -6.68 -13.32 9.10
N GLY A 309 -6.11 -12.43 8.29
CA GLY A 309 -5.20 -12.76 7.20
C GLY A 309 -3.94 -13.49 7.67
N ASP A 310 -3.34 -13.07 8.79
CA ASP A 310 -2.19 -13.75 9.39
C ASP A 310 -2.51 -15.19 9.84
N ARG A 311 -3.75 -15.43 10.31
CA ARG A 311 -4.18 -16.75 10.84
C ARG A 311 -4.77 -17.69 9.80
N LYS A 312 -5.53 -17.15 8.85
CA LYS A 312 -6.34 -17.93 7.90
C LYS A 312 -5.89 -17.74 6.44
N GLY A 313 -4.86 -16.94 6.23
CA GLY A 313 -4.33 -16.57 4.91
C GLY A 313 -4.95 -15.30 4.33
N SER A 314 -4.10 -14.43 3.78
CA SER A 314 -4.50 -13.14 3.18
C SER A 314 -5.47 -13.30 2.01
N THR A 315 -5.42 -14.43 1.29
CA THR A 315 -6.31 -14.73 0.16
C THR A 315 -7.78 -14.84 0.58
N LEU A 316 -8.05 -15.38 1.78
CA LEU A 316 -9.43 -15.47 2.30
C LEU A 316 -9.99 -14.08 2.59
N VAL A 317 -9.21 -13.22 3.24
CA VAL A 317 -9.62 -11.85 3.56
C VAL A 317 -9.83 -11.04 2.28
N LEU A 318 -8.93 -11.21 1.30
CA LEU A 318 -9.05 -10.58 -0.01
C LEU A 318 -10.35 -11.00 -0.71
N ALA A 319 -10.65 -12.30 -0.74
CA ALA A 319 -11.90 -12.82 -1.32
C ALA A 319 -13.14 -12.26 -0.63
N SER A 320 -13.12 -12.20 0.72
CA SER A 320 -14.21 -11.62 1.49
C SER A 320 -14.41 -10.12 1.18
N GLY A 321 -13.33 -9.35 1.10
CA GLY A 321 -13.37 -7.95 0.74
C GLY A 321 -13.95 -7.72 -0.66
N ILE A 322 -13.49 -8.49 -1.66
CA ILE A 322 -14.01 -8.42 -3.04
C ILE A 322 -15.51 -8.75 -3.08
N ALA A 323 -15.96 -9.77 -2.34
CA ALA A 323 -17.38 -10.13 -2.27
C ALA A 323 -18.23 -9.02 -1.63
N LEU A 324 -17.73 -8.38 -0.56
CA LEU A 324 -18.39 -7.24 0.08
C LEU A 324 -18.47 -6.02 -0.86
N PHE A 325 -17.43 -5.77 -1.67
CA PHE A 325 -17.48 -4.74 -2.72
C PHE A 325 -18.57 -5.05 -3.74
N GLY A 326 -18.64 -6.29 -4.22
CA GLY A 326 -19.69 -6.71 -5.14
C GLY A 326 -21.10 -6.47 -4.57
N ALA A 327 -21.32 -6.83 -3.31
CA ALA A 327 -22.60 -6.59 -2.61
C ALA A 327 -22.90 -5.09 -2.47
N SER A 328 -21.89 -4.28 -2.16
CA SER A 328 -22.01 -2.82 -2.07
C SER A 328 -22.40 -2.21 -3.41
N TYR A 329 -21.78 -2.64 -4.52
CA TYR A 329 -22.14 -2.16 -5.86
C TYR A 329 -23.58 -2.50 -6.25
N VAL A 330 -24.07 -3.67 -5.87
CA VAL A 330 -25.50 -4.00 -6.01
C VAL A 330 -26.35 -3.00 -5.21
N GLY A 331 -25.97 -2.69 -3.97
CA GLY A 331 -26.63 -1.66 -3.17
C GLY A 331 -26.68 -0.29 -3.84
N PHE A 332 -25.58 0.16 -4.45
CA PHE A 332 -25.55 1.43 -5.20
C PHE A 332 -26.34 1.38 -6.51
N ALA A 333 -26.38 0.23 -7.18
CA ALA A 333 -27.17 0.04 -8.39
C ALA A 333 -28.68 0.11 -8.12
N ILE A 334 -29.16 -0.57 -7.07
CA ILE A 334 -30.55 -0.52 -6.64
C ILE A 334 -30.90 0.89 -6.16
N GLY A 335 -30.01 1.46 -5.34
CA GLY A 335 -30.18 2.81 -4.79
C GLY A 335 -31.22 2.88 -3.67
N GLY A 336 -31.31 4.06 -3.09
CA GLY A 336 -32.30 4.42 -2.07
C GLY A 336 -32.28 5.92 -1.84
N THR A 337 -33.43 6.50 -1.53
CA THR A 337 -33.58 7.96 -1.38
C THR A 337 -33.38 8.47 0.03
N THR A 338 -32.94 7.60 0.94
CA THR A 338 -32.70 7.95 2.35
C THR A 338 -31.27 7.60 2.76
N VAL A 339 -30.74 8.33 3.74
CA VAL A 339 -29.41 8.03 4.32
C VAL A 339 -29.35 6.60 4.87
N LEU A 340 -30.41 6.13 5.53
CA LEU A 340 -30.49 4.80 6.11
C LEU A 340 -30.45 3.69 5.04
N ALA A 341 -31.04 3.93 3.87
CA ALA A 341 -31.00 2.99 2.75
C ALA A 341 -29.60 2.92 2.06
N LEU A 342 -28.85 4.03 2.06
CA LEU A 342 -27.52 4.11 1.45
C LEU A 342 -26.38 3.72 2.41
N ALA A 343 -26.57 3.91 3.72
CA ALA A 343 -25.56 3.62 4.74
C ALA A 343 -24.97 2.19 4.66
N PRO A 344 -25.78 1.11 4.45
CA PRO A 344 -25.21 -0.22 4.29
C PRO A 344 -24.24 -0.34 3.12
N ALA A 345 -24.52 0.29 1.97
CA ALA A 345 -23.62 0.24 0.81
C ALA A 345 -22.29 0.95 1.10
N PHE A 346 -22.30 2.10 1.77
CA PHE A 346 -21.08 2.80 2.19
C PHE A 346 -20.29 2.04 3.25
N LEU A 347 -20.95 1.51 4.27
CA LEU A 347 -20.30 0.73 5.31
C LEU A 347 -19.68 -0.55 4.76
N LEU A 348 -20.40 -1.28 3.89
CA LEU A 348 -19.88 -2.47 3.21
C LEU A 348 -18.66 -2.13 2.35
N SER A 349 -18.70 -1.03 1.59
CA SER A 349 -17.54 -0.56 0.81
C SER A 349 -16.36 -0.22 1.71
N GLY A 350 -16.59 0.44 2.85
CA GLY A 350 -15.55 0.77 3.81
C GLY A 350 -14.90 -0.48 4.41
N VAL A 351 -15.71 -1.45 4.86
CA VAL A 351 -15.21 -2.75 5.33
C VAL A 351 -14.46 -3.48 4.21
N ALA A 352 -15.00 -3.46 3.00
CA ALA A 352 -14.43 -4.12 1.83
C ALA A 352 -13.03 -3.56 1.50
N ILE A 353 -12.88 -2.22 1.41
CA ILE A 353 -11.58 -1.61 1.08
C ILE A 353 -10.53 -1.88 2.17
N GLY A 354 -10.91 -1.80 3.45
CA GLY A 354 -10.02 -2.13 4.56
C GLY A 354 -9.53 -3.58 4.51
N CYS A 355 -10.39 -4.53 4.15
CA CYS A 355 -10.01 -5.93 3.93
C CYS A 355 -9.10 -6.08 2.71
N VAL A 356 -9.46 -5.48 1.57
CA VAL A 356 -8.74 -5.64 0.31
C VAL A 356 -7.34 -5.02 0.40
N GLU A 357 -7.22 -3.76 0.76
CA GLU A 357 -5.91 -3.08 0.79
C GLU A 357 -4.94 -3.72 1.77
N THR A 358 -5.44 -4.09 2.96
CA THR A 358 -4.62 -4.81 3.95
C THR A 358 -4.14 -6.15 3.40
N SER A 359 -5.04 -6.95 2.83
CA SER A 359 -4.71 -8.30 2.37
C SER A 359 -3.92 -8.33 1.07
N GLN A 360 -4.13 -7.40 0.13
CA GLN A 360 -3.31 -7.25 -1.08
C GLN A 360 -1.85 -6.98 -0.71
N ASN A 361 -1.60 -5.99 0.15
CA ASN A 361 -0.25 -5.64 0.58
C ASN A 361 0.43 -6.81 1.32
N ALA A 362 -0.28 -7.47 2.25
CA ALA A 362 0.25 -8.62 2.99
C ALA A 362 0.53 -9.82 2.06
N ALA A 363 -0.36 -10.09 1.10
CA ALA A 363 -0.18 -11.17 0.13
C ALA A 363 1.02 -10.91 -0.80
N VAL A 364 1.18 -9.68 -1.30
CA VAL A 364 2.36 -9.30 -2.11
C VAL A 364 3.63 -9.44 -1.29
N ALA A 365 3.66 -8.98 -0.03
CA ALA A 365 4.82 -9.10 0.84
C ALA A 365 5.22 -10.55 1.11
N SER A 366 4.23 -11.45 1.25
CA SER A 366 4.47 -12.87 1.57
C SER A 366 4.95 -13.69 0.37
N VAL A 367 4.54 -13.33 -0.85
CA VAL A 367 4.84 -14.10 -2.08
C VAL A 367 6.01 -13.51 -2.85
N ALA A 368 6.28 -12.21 -2.72
CA ALA A 368 7.35 -11.54 -3.45
C ALA A 368 8.74 -11.98 -2.96
N PRO A 369 9.65 -12.38 -3.88
CA PRO A 369 11.04 -12.62 -3.54
C PRO A 369 11.67 -11.40 -2.86
N THR A 370 12.49 -11.61 -1.84
CA THR A 370 13.09 -10.52 -1.05
C THR A 370 13.88 -9.53 -1.92
N GLU A 371 14.54 -10.05 -2.98
CA GLU A 371 15.34 -9.30 -3.94
C GLU A 371 14.49 -8.42 -4.87
N LEU A 372 13.24 -8.78 -5.10
CA LEU A 372 12.31 -8.13 -6.04
C LEU A 372 11.11 -7.48 -5.34
N ARG A 373 11.15 -7.32 -4.02
CA ARG A 373 10.03 -6.72 -3.25
C ARG A 373 9.68 -5.33 -3.73
N GLY A 374 10.69 -4.51 -3.98
CA GLY A 374 10.49 -3.17 -4.53
C GLY A 374 9.76 -3.20 -5.85
N SER A 375 10.27 -3.96 -6.82
CA SER A 375 9.64 -4.15 -8.14
C SER A 375 8.23 -4.75 -8.02
N ALA A 376 8.01 -5.73 -7.13
CA ALA A 376 6.69 -6.33 -6.91
C ALA A 376 5.67 -5.29 -6.40
N PHE A 377 6.03 -4.48 -5.40
CA PHE A 377 5.20 -3.38 -4.93
C PHE A 377 5.03 -2.27 -5.96
N GLY A 378 6.04 -2.02 -6.81
CA GLY A 378 5.94 -1.07 -7.91
C GLY A 378 4.93 -1.50 -8.98
N VAL A 379 5.02 -2.76 -9.43
CA VAL A 379 4.05 -3.34 -10.38
C VAL A 379 2.65 -3.38 -9.77
N PHE A 380 2.52 -3.83 -8.53
CA PHE A 380 1.27 -3.82 -7.78
C PHE A 380 0.65 -2.42 -7.72
N ALA A 381 1.40 -1.41 -7.31
CA ALA A 381 0.92 -0.04 -7.23
C ALA A 381 0.62 0.57 -8.62
N GLY A 382 1.35 0.16 -9.66
CA GLY A 382 1.03 0.49 -11.04
C GLY A 382 -0.32 -0.09 -11.47
N ILE A 383 -0.56 -1.38 -11.20
CA ILE A 383 -1.85 -2.05 -11.46
C ILE A 383 -2.99 -1.32 -10.76
N GLN A 384 -2.82 -0.94 -9.49
CA GLN A 384 -3.81 -0.16 -8.75
C GLN A 384 -4.12 1.17 -9.43
N SER A 385 -3.09 1.94 -9.82
CA SER A 385 -3.29 3.26 -10.43
C SER A 385 -4.00 3.18 -11.77
N PHE A 386 -3.50 2.34 -12.67
CA PHE A 386 -4.08 2.24 -14.03
C PHE A 386 -5.42 1.51 -14.04
N GLY A 387 -5.60 0.51 -13.17
CA GLY A 387 -6.86 -0.21 -13.01
C GLY A 387 -7.97 0.70 -12.48
N ASN A 388 -7.71 1.45 -11.42
CA ASN A 388 -8.67 2.42 -10.84
C ASN A 388 -9.03 3.53 -11.84
N LEU A 389 -8.04 4.05 -12.58
CA LEU A 389 -8.28 5.03 -13.64
C LEU A 389 -9.21 4.45 -14.74
N ALA A 390 -8.91 3.24 -15.21
CA ALA A 390 -9.72 2.57 -16.22
C ALA A 390 -11.14 2.28 -15.71
N ALA A 391 -11.27 1.75 -14.49
CA ALA A 391 -12.56 1.51 -13.85
C ALA A 391 -13.41 2.78 -13.77
N SER A 392 -12.81 3.88 -13.31
CA SER A 392 -13.49 5.17 -13.16
C SER A 392 -13.89 5.78 -14.49
N ALA A 393 -13.03 5.69 -15.52
CA ALA A 393 -13.32 6.19 -16.85
C ALA A 393 -14.48 5.41 -17.51
N VAL A 394 -14.42 4.07 -17.49
CA VAL A 394 -15.46 3.23 -18.07
C VAL A 394 -16.78 3.40 -17.31
N ALA A 395 -16.74 3.37 -15.96
CA ALA A 395 -17.94 3.60 -15.16
C ALA A 395 -18.56 4.96 -15.41
N GLY A 396 -17.75 6.03 -15.56
CA GLY A 396 -18.22 7.37 -15.89
C GLY A 396 -18.89 7.46 -17.27
N ILE A 397 -18.32 6.78 -18.28
CA ILE A 397 -18.93 6.69 -19.63
C ILE A 397 -20.27 5.94 -19.55
N LEU A 398 -20.31 4.77 -18.91
CA LEU A 398 -21.55 3.99 -18.77
C LEU A 398 -22.63 4.75 -17.99
N TRP A 399 -22.22 5.49 -16.97
CA TRP A 399 -23.11 6.34 -16.18
C TRP A 399 -23.79 7.39 -17.03
N THR A 400 -23.01 8.08 -17.87
CA THR A 400 -23.51 9.19 -18.69
C THR A 400 -24.27 8.69 -19.92
N ALA A 401 -23.78 7.63 -20.57
CA ALA A 401 -24.36 7.11 -21.81
C ALA A 401 -25.60 6.23 -21.59
N ILE A 402 -25.71 5.55 -20.44
CA ILE A 402 -26.79 4.59 -20.19
C ILE A 402 -27.47 4.91 -18.86
N SER A 403 -26.83 4.59 -17.73
CA SER A 403 -27.37 4.89 -16.39
C SER A 403 -26.34 4.64 -15.27
N PRO A 404 -26.52 5.25 -14.09
CA PRO A 404 -25.71 4.93 -12.91
C PRO A 404 -25.80 3.46 -12.50
N ALA A 405 -26.99 2.84 -12.61
CA ALA A 405 -27.18 1.43 -12.28
C ALA A 405 -26.33 0.50 -13.18
N THR A 406 -26.25 0.80 -14.47
CA THR A 406 -25.40 0.06 -15.44
C THR A 406 -23.92 0.18 -15.09
N ALA A 407 -23.47 1.37 -14.68
CA ALA A 407 -22.09 1.56 -14.24
C ALA A 407 -21.75 0.67 -13.03
N PHE A 408 -22.59 0.65 -12.00
CA PHE A 408 -22.38 -0.20 -10.84
C PHE A 408 -22.54 -1.70 -11.13
N ALA A 409 -23.44 -2.08 -12.06
CA ALA A 409 -23.53 -3.47 -12.52
C ALA A 409 -22.24 -3.94 -13.21
N TYR A 410 -21.64 -3.10 -14.07
CA TYR A 410 -20.34 -3.35 -14.68
C TYR A 410 -19.23 -3.57 -13.62
N LEU A 411 -19.18 -2.72 -12.60
CA LEU A 411 -18.22 -2.86 -11.51
C LEU A 411 -18.43 -4.15 -10.72
N ALA A 412 -19.69 -4.53 -10.45
CA ALA A 412 -20.03 -5.79 -9.79
C ALA A 412 -19.58 -7.02 -10.59
N VAL A 413 -19.67 -6.98 -11.93
CA VAL A 413 -19.15 -8.05 -12.81
C VAL A 413 -17.64 -8.24 -12.62
N TRP A 414 -16.87 -7.14 -12.53
CA TRP A 414 -15.43 -7.22 -12.27
C TRP A 414 -15.11 -7.84 -10.90
N MET A 415 -15.95 -7.62 -9.89
CA MET A 415 -15.78 -8.30 -8.59
C MET A 415 -15.96 -9.82 -8.74
N VAL A 416 -16.90 -10.29 -9.55
CA VAL A 416 -17.06 -11.71 -9.85
C VAL A 416 -15.85 -12.25 -10.60
N ILE A 417 -15.35 -11.54 -11.63
CA ILE A 417 -14.14 -11.91 -12.37
C ILE A 417 -12.94 -12.01 -11.43
N ALA A 418 -12.75 -11.05 -10.53
CA ALA A 418 -11.68 -11.05 -9.56
C ALA A 418 -11.76 -12.25 -8.59
N LEU A 419 -12.96 -12.60 -8.12
CA LEU A 419 -13.19 -13.79 -7.27
C LEU A 419 -12.86 -15.08 -8.01
N VAL A 420 -13.21 -15.19 -9.28
CA VAL A 420 -12.86 -16.35 -10.12
C VAL A 420 -11.35 -16.44 -10.34
N ALA A 421 -10.70 -15.33 -10.68
CA ALA A 421 -9.25 -15.27 -10.84
C ALA A 421 -8.51 -15.65 -9.54
N LEU A 422 -9.05 -15.27 -8.39
CA LEU A 422 -8.45 -15.56 -7.08
C LEU A 422 -8.48 -17.06 -6.74
N ARG A 423 -9.44 -17.84 -7.27
CA ARG A 423 -9.48 -19.31 -7.10
C ARG A 423 -8.22 -19.98 -7.67
N GLY A 424 -7.68 -19.45 -8.77
CA GLY A 424 -6.44 -19.93 -9.36
C GLY A 424 -5.19 -19.74 -8.49
N VAL A 425 -5.23 -18.82 -7.53
CA VAL A 425 -4.15 -18.59 -6.56
C VAL A 425 -4.14 -19.66 -5.47
N ARG A 426 -5.31 -20.15 -5.03
CA ARG A 426 -5.49 -21.12 -3.93
C ARG A 426 -5.10 -22.56 -4.25
N SER A 427 -5.12 -22.97 -5.50
CA SER A 427 -5.05 -24.40 -5.87
C SER A 427 -3.62 -25.01 -5.83
N ARG A 428 -2.60 -24.33 -5.32
CA ARG A 428 -1.21 -24.82 -5.28
C ARG A 428 -0.38 -24.35 -4.08
N SER A 429 -1.01 -24.03 -2.95
CA SER A 429 -0.30 -23.80 -1.67
C SER A 429 -0.38 -25.03 -0.77
#